data_e006988c8a015655549b2eaa76e92b88
#
_entry.id   e006988c8a015655549b2eaa76e92b88
#
_cell.length_a   1.000
_cell.length_b   1.000
_cell.length_c   1.000
_cell.angle_alpha   90.00
_cell.angle_beta   90.00
_cell.angle_gamma   90.00
#
_symmetry.space_group_name_H-M   'P 1'
#
loop_
_entity.id
_entity.type
_entity.pdbx_description
1 polymer ?
#
loop_
_entity_poly.entity_id
_entity_poly.type
_entity_poly.pdbx_seq_one_letter_code
_entity_poly.pdbx_strand_id
1 'polypeptide(L)'
;MMAKYLIFYLGAFIAVMIGACSPKLQKFDIETPAQILSTIESQPVVDGRPRFRQIFCSLLKQVPGGSSETQNCASLIWRLADETINEGSDRALPPHDPGLNIFIVSGAFSDCFPELGAPFQKGIDRLRGFGYRIETIAIEGRSGSEHDAFLIAEALKQKITRETDRVLLIGYSKGVTDILHFLVNFPDLARQVAAVISVSGAVNGSPLAEKFEDLYEQWFADALPSRCPPGDKKVLISLKRKVQMAWLAGHALPRHVAYFSLATFADRPSIARILHLTYDQLAQIDPRNDGQLIFYDQIIPGSTLLGFANTDHWDIALPVRQTYRFWGRPAVLPEFIEFPKDILLEALVLFSIEQLQHAQR
;
A
#
# COMPACT_ATOMS: atom_id res chain seq x y z
N MET A 1 8.38 -45.36 -42.85
CA MET A 1 8.08 -45.47 -41.42
C MET A 1 8.95 -44.61 -40.51
N MET A 2 10.16 -44.25 -40.91
CA MET A 2 11.08 -43.39 -40.09
C MET A 2 10.66 -41.91 -40.00
N ALA A 3 9.98 -41.31 -40.99
CA ALA A 3 9.63 -39.90 -40.96
C ALA A 3 8.53 -39.52 -39.94
N LYS A 4 7.64 -40.45 -39.55
CA LYS A 4 6.61 -40.19 -38.53
C LYS A 4 7.12 -40.11 -37.10
N TYR A 5 8.19 -40.82 -36.80
CA TYR A 5 8.80 -40.76 -35.47
C TYR A 5 9.64 -39.53 -35.24
N LEU A 6 10.26 -38.99 -36.28
CA LEU A 6 11.07 -37.75 -36.17
C LEU A 6 10.19 -36.54 -35.84
N ILE A 7 8.98 -36.44 -36.40
CA ILE A 7 8.03 -35.34 -36.10
C ILE A 7 7.49 -35.44 -34.67
N PHE A 8 7.29 -36.65 -34.16
CA PHE A 8 6.80 -36.86 -32.79
C PHE A 8 7.87 -36.48 -31.72
N TYR A 9 9.14 -36.79 -31.96
CA TYR A 9 10.22 -36.39 -31.07
C TYR A 9 10.55 -34.88 -31.13
N LEU A 10 10.41 -34.26 -32.27
CA LEU A 10 10.57 -32.80 -32.39
C LEU A 10 9.43 -32.03 -31.71
N GLY A 11 8.20 -32.51 -31.80
CA GLY A 11 7.04 -31.95 -31.10
C GLY A 11 7.13 -32.10 -29.57
N ALA A 12 7.62 -33.23 -29.08
CA ALA A 12 7.83 -33.45 -27.64
C ALA A 12 8.96 -32.62 -27.06
N PHE A 13 10.05 -32.38 -27.84
CA PHE A 13 11.16 -31.54 -27.43
C PHE A 13 10.78 -30.04 -27.38
N ILE A 14 9.94 -29.57 -28.30
CA ILE A 14 9.42 -28.19 -28.31
C ILE A 14 8.43 -27.99 -27.15
N ALA A 15 7.60 -28.99 -26.82
CA ALA A 15 6.67 -28.89 -25.69
C ALA A 15 7.38 -28.84 -24.33
N VAL A 16 8.54 -29.49 -24.19
CA VAL A 16 9.36 -29.45 -22.93
C VAL A 16 10.07 -28.12 -22.79
N MET A 17 10.43 -27.44 -23.89
CA MET A 17 11.12 -26.15 -23.82
C MET A 17 10.18 -24.95 -23.56
N ILE A 18 8.87 -25.09 -23.81
CA ILE A 18 7.89 -24.04 -23.51
C ILE A 18 7.46 -24.05 -22.04
N GLY A 19 7.65 -25.17 -21.33
CA GLY A 19 7.32 -25.28 -19.90
C GLY A 19 8.35 -24.72 -18.94
N ALA A 20 9.53 -24.25 -19.43
CA ALA A 20 10.66 -23.93 -18.57
C ALA A 20 10.86 -22.42 -18.28
N CYS A 21 10.00 -21.55 -18.76
CA CYS A 21 10.10 -20.09 -18.57
C CYS A 21 8.89 -19.49 -17.85
N SER A 22 8.49 -20.08 -16.72
CA SER A 22 7.83 -19.26 -15.70
C SER A 22 8.95 -18.57 -14.91
N PRO A 23 9.05 -17.24 -14.94
CA PRO A 23 10.01 -16.55 -14.11
C PRO A 23 9.60 -16.82 -12.65
N LYS A 24 10.30 -17.75 -11.99
CA LYS A 24 10.25 -17.83 -10.54
C LYS A 24 10.81 -16.52 -10.05
N LEU A 25 10.07 -15.80 -9.20
CA LEU A 25 10.66 -14.71 -8.43
C LEU A 25 11.95 -15.24 -7.82
N GLN A 26 13.07 -14.68 -8.25
CA GLN A 26 14.32 -14.94 -7.57
C GLN A 26 14.15 -14.45 -6.13
N LYS A 27 14.69 -15.17 -5.16
CA LYS A 27 14.80 -14.66 -3.79
C LYS A 27 15.68 -13.42 -3.88
N PHE A 28 15.07 -12.27 -3.86
CA PHE A 28 15.79 -11.02 -3.93
C PHE A 28 16.41 -10.72 -2.57
N ASP A 29 17.72 -10.45 -2.57
CA ASP A 29 18.32 -9.71 -1.48
C ASP A 29 17.79 -8.28 -1.54
N ILE A 30 17.33 -7.73 -0.41
CA ILE A 30 16.88 -6.35 -0.37
C ILE A 30 18.12 -5.47 -0.25
N GLU A 31 18.74 -5.17 -1.35
CA GLU A 31 19.50 -3.95 -1.40
C GLU A 31 18.54 -2.82 -1.77
N THR A 32 18.26 -1.96 -0.81
CA THR A 32 17.56 -0.70 -1.09
C THR A 32 18.45 0.08 -2.05
N PRO A 33 17.99 0.47 -3.25
CA PRO A 33 18.83 1.19 -4.19
C PRO A 33 19.45 2.40 -3.51
N ALA A 34 20.75 2.58 -3.68
CA ALA A 34 21.53 3.66 -3.07
C ALA A 34 20.91 5.06 -3.31
N GLN A 35 20.18 5.24 -4.41
CA GLN A 35 19.45 6.46 -4.74
C GLN A 35 18.34 6.81 -3.75
N ILE A 36 17.75 5.84 -3.06
CA ILE A 36 16.73 6.09 -2.02
C ILE A 36 17.43 6.49 -0.71
N LEU A 37 18.59 5.93 -0.45
CA LEU A 37 19.40 6.24 0.74
C LEU A 37 20.07 7.61 0.63
N SER A 38 20.40 8.09 -0.56
CA SER A 38 21.14 9.35 -0.78
C SER A 38 20.27 10.61 -0.72
N THR A 39 18.96 10.50 -0.94
CA THR A 39 18.02 11.65 -0.83
C THR A 39 17.57 11.90 0.61
N ILE A 40 17.97 11.03 1.53
CA ILE A 40 17.51 11.06 2.91
C ILE A 40 18.72 11.22 3.81
N GLU A 41 19.00 12.46 4.20
CA GLU A 41 19.98 12.68 5.24
C GLU A 41 19.65 11.86 6.49
N SER A 42 20.45 10.81 6.68
CA SER A 42 20.78 10.23 7.98
C SER A 42 19.71 9.52 8.82
N GLN A 43 18.53 9.20 8.33
CA GLN A 43 17.63 8.34 9.11
C GLN A 43 17.48 6.96 8.44
N PRO A 44 18.12 5.91 8.97
CA PRO A 44 17.99 4.57 8.43
C PRO A 44 16.55 4.09 8.62
N VAL A 45 16.05 3.32 7.64
CA VAL A 45 14.81 2.57 7.78
C VAL A 45 15.01 1.53 8.89
N VAL A 46 14.12 1.53 9.88
CA VAL A 46 14.16 0.57 11.01
C VAL A 46 13.43 -0.71 10.60
N ASP A 47 13.99 -1.87 10.92
CA ASP A 47 13.36 -3.15 10.63
C ASP A 47 12.31 -3.54 11.68
N GLY A 48 11.04 -3.37 11.35
CA GLY A 48 9.89 -3.80 12.15
C GLY A 48 9.25 -5.11 11.66
N ARG A 49 9.75 -5.68 10.55
CA ARG A 49 9.14 -6.83 9.87
C ARG A 49 8.90 -8.04 10.78
N PRO A 50 9.87 -8.47 11.61
CA PRO A 50 9.66 -9.66 12.44
C PRO A 50 8.51 -9.49 13.43
N ARG A 51 8.40 -8.31 14.06
CA ARG A 51 7.32 -8.05 15.03
C ARG A 51 5.97 -7.84 14.37
N PHE A 52 5.92 -7.08 13.28
CA PHE A 52 4.69 -6.89 12.51
C PHE A 52 4.13 -8.22 11.99
N ARG A 53 4.99 -9.05 11.41
CA ARG A 53 4.63 -10.40 10.97
C ARG A 53 4.04 -11.23 12.11
N GLN A 54 4.66 -11.21 13.30
CA GLN A 54 4.16 -11.94 14.46
C GLN A 54 2.73 -11.50 14.82
N ILE A 55 2.46 -10.19 14.88
CA ILE A 55 1.13 -9.65 15.17
C ILE A 55 0.13 -10.10 14.10
N PHE A 56 0.44 -9.84 12.83
CA PHE A 56 -0.45 -10.18 11.71
C PHE A 56 -0.77 -11.69 11.65
N CYS A 57 0.25 -12.54 11.74
CA CYS A 57 0.06 -13.99 11.71
C CYS A 57 -0.73 -14.51 12.93
N SER A 58 -0.56 -13.89 14.09
CA SER A 58 -1.29 -14.27 15.31
C SER A 58 -2.78 -13.91 15.19
N LEU A 59 -3.09 -12.73 14.65
CA LEU A 59 -4.48 -12.32 14.36
C LEU A 59 -5.12 -13.22 13.31
N LEU A 60 -4.38 -13.53 12.25
CA LEU A 60 -4.86 -14.37 11.15
C LEU A 60 -5.28 -15.78 11.65
N LYS A 61 -4.54 -16.37 12.58
CA LYS A 61 -4.87 -17.66 13.20
C LYS A 61 -6.15 -17.64 14.04
N GLN A 62 -6.59 -16.45 14.48
CA GLN A 62 -7.80 -16.29 15.31
C GLN A 62 -9.08 -16.17 14.47
N VAL A 63 -8.97 -16.09 13.13
CA VAL A 63 -10.12 -16.00 12.24
C VAL A 63 -10.82 -17.36 12.16
N PRO A 64 -12.08 -17.50 12.62
CA PRO A 64 -12.82 -18.74 12.54
C PRO A 64 -13.11 -19.14 11.08
N GLY A 65 -12.89 -20.39 10.72
CA GLY A 65 -13.29 -20.92 9.40
C GLY A 65 -12.42 -20.49 8.21
N GLY A 66 -11.28 -19.86 8.46
CA GLY A 66 -10.31 -19.56 7.41
C GLY A 66 -9.82 -20.84 6.73
N SER A 67 -9.72 -20.84 5.39
CA SER A 67 -9.08 -21.94 4.68
C SER A 67 -7.60 -22.06 5.10
N SER A 68 -7.02 -23.25 4.97
CA SER A 68 -5.59 -23.44 5.28
C SER A 68 -4.68 -22.52 4.46
N GLU A 69 -5.14 -22.08 3.29
CA GLU A 69 -4.42 -21.15 2.41
C GLU A 69 -4.53 -19.70 2.89
N THR A 70 -5.70 -19.23 3.33
CA THR A 70 -5.87 -17.90 3.93
C THR A 70 -5.19 -17.77 5.29
N GLN A 71 -4.94 -18.89 5.97
CA GLN A 71 -4.20 -18.92 7.24
C GLN A 71 -2.68 -19.04 7.05
N ASN A 72 -2.21 -19.22 5.81
CA ASN A 72 -0.77 -19.28 5.53
C ASN A 72 -0.17 -17.86 5.44
N CYS A 73 0.20 -17.33 6.59
CA CYS A 73 0.82 -16.02 6.70
C CYS A 73 2.06 -15.85 5.79
N ALA A 74 2.80 -16.93 5.53
CA ALA A 74 3.99 -16.87 4.68
C ALA A 74 3.68 -16.63 3.20
N SER A 75 2.45 -16.93 2.75
CA SER A 75 2.01 -16.62 1.39
C SER A 75 1.49 -15.19 1.24
N LEU A 76 1.10 -14.53 2.35
CA LEU A 76 0.51 -13.21 2.36
C LEU A 76 1.54 -12.08 2.55
N ILE A 77 2.59 -12.34 3.30
CA ILE A 77 3.68 -11.38 3.53
C ILE A 77 5.00 -12.05 3.17
N TRP A 78 5.71 -11.49 2.18
CA TRP A 78 7.01 -11.98 1.77
C TRP A 78 7.98 -12.01 2.95
N ARG A 79 8.67 -13.12 3.10
CA ARG A 79 9.84 -13.22 3.97
C ARG A 79 11.07 -13.15 3.11
N LEU A 80 11.81 -12.08 3.22
CA LEU A 80 13.04 -11.91 2.47
C LEU A 80 14.24 -12.42 3.27
N ALA A 81 15.34 -12.75 2.57
CA ALA A 81 16.46 -13.49 3.16
C ALA A 81 17.15 -12.79 4.34
N ASP A 82 17.08 -11.45 4.37
CA ASP A 82 17.67 -10.62 5.41
C ASP A 82 16.75 -10.35 6.62
N GLU A 83 15.49 -10.82 6.58
CA GLU A 83 14.57 -10.69 7.71
C GLU A 83 14.99 -11.62 8.85
N THR A 84 15.33 -11.03 9.99
CA THR A 84 15.72 -11.80 11.17
C THR A 84 14.58 -12.70 11.64
N ILE A 85 14.92 -13.94 11.97
CA ILE A 85 13.98 -14.88 12.58
C ILE A 85 13.96 -14.56 14.07
N ASN A 86 12.86 -14.03 14.57
CA ASN A 86 12.64 -13.98 16.02
C ASN A 86 12.36 -15.42 16.52
N GLU A 87 13.41 -16.17 16.76
CA GLU A 87 13.35 -17.44 17.46
C GLU A 87 13.24 -17.19 18.96
N GLY A 88 12.12 -16.80 19.42
CA GLY A 88 11.97 -16.71 20.86
C GLY A 88 11.09 -15.56 21.32
N SER A 89 10.06 -15.96 21.86
CA SER A 89 8.95 -15.38 22.58
C SER A 89 7.76 -15.05 21.68
N ASP A 90 6.73 -15.89 21.81
CA ASP A 90 5.36 -15.48 21.51
C ASP A 90 5.03 -14.30 22.42
N ARG A 91 5.47 -13.09 22.01
CA ARG A 91 5.01 -11.88 22.67
C ARG A 91 3.51 -11.80 22.50
N ALA A 92 2.80 -11.56 23.60
CA ALA A 92 1.39 -11.30 23.58
C ALA A 92 1.04 -10.19 22.57
N LEU A 93 -0.16 -10.27 21.97
CA LEU A 93 -0.66 -9.15 21.17
C LEU A 93 -0.77 -7.90 22.06
N PRO A 94 -0.44 -6.72 21.50
CA PRO A 94 -0.69 -5.48 22.20
C PRO A 94 -2.19 -5.32 22.49
N PRO A 95 -2.57 -4.72 23.64
CA PRO A 95 -3.98 -4.44 23.89
C PRO A 95 -4.49 -3.35 22.96
N HIS A 96 -5.80 -3.37 22.69
CA HIS A 96 -6.45 -2.26 22.02
C HIS A 96 -6.39 -0.98 22.85
N ASP A 97 -6.16 0.16 22.19
CA ASP A 97 -6.17 1.50 22.79
C ASP A 97 -7.14 2.42 22.05
N PRO A 98 -8.43 2.44 22.41
CA PRO A 98 -9.45 3.26 21.75
C PRO A 98 -9.26 4.78 21.94
N GLY A 99 -8.31 5.22 22.77
CA GLY A 99 -7.97 6.64 22.93
C GLY A 99 -7.34 7.28 21.70
N LEU A 100 -6.86 6.48 20.75
CA LEU A 100 -6.26 6.95 19.51
C LEU A 100 -7.36 7.24 18.45
N ASN A 101 -7.34 8.45 17.88
CA ASN A 101 -8.22 8.83 16.77
C ASN A 101 -7.57 8.40 15.47
N ILE A 102 -8.25 7.60 14.67
CA ILE A 102 -7.70 7.03 13.44
C ILE A 102 -8.38 7.66 12.24
N PHE A 103 -7.59 8.18 11.30
CA PHE A 103 -8.10 8.71 10.04
C PHE A 103 -7.41 8.04 8.85
N ILE A 104 -8.23 7.59 7.91
CA ILE A 104 -7.77 6.97 6.67
C ILE A 104 -7.88 7.97 5.54
N VAL A 105 -6.80 8.13 4.77
CA VAL A 105 -6.74 8.96 3.56
C VAL A 105 -6.63 8.04 2.35
N SER A 106 -7.60 8.17 1.45
CA SER A 106 -7.73 7.32 0.25
C SER A 106 -6.70 7.67 -0.82
N GLY A 107 -6.58 6.80 -1.84
CA GLY A 107 -5.71 7.03 -2.99
C GLY A 107 -6.34 7.92 -4.08
N ALA A 108 -5.60 8.12 -5.17
CA ALA A 108 -6.06 8.82 -6.36
C ALA A 108 -7.35 8.21 -6.91
N PHE A 109 -8.22 9.06 -7.46
CA PHE A 109 -9.50 8.68 -8.09
C PHE A 109 -10.51 7.97 -7.18
N SER A 110 -10.34 8.01 -5.86
CA SER A 110 -11.21 7.31 -4.91
C SER A 110 -12.66 7.78 -4.94
N ASP A 111 -12.89 9.05 -5.20
CA ASP A 111 -14.21 9.67 -5.35
C ASP A 111 -14.84 9.46 -6.73
N CYS A 112 -14.05 9.05 -7.72
CA CYS A 112 -14.52 8.73 -9.06
C CYS A 112 -15.23 7.39 -9.16
N PHE A 113 -14.89 6.45 -8.27
CA PHE A 113 -15.37 5.07 -8.27
C PHE A 113 -15.94 4.65 -6.91
N PRO A 114 -17.01 5.29 -6.43
CA PRO A 114 -17.58 5.00 -5.11
C PRO A 114 -18.05 3.54 -4.97
N GLU A 115 -18.32 2.86 -6.08
CA GLU A 115 -18.64 1.43 -6.11
C GLU A 115 -17.46 0.52 -5.71
N LEU A 116 -16.23 1.01 -5.75
CA LEU A 116 -15.07 0.28 -5.23
C LEU A 116 -15.01 0.30 -3.69
N GLY A 117 -15.81 1.16 -3.06
CA GLY A 117 -15.83 1.32 -1.61
C GLY A 117 -14.62 2.06 -1.05
N ALA A 118 -14.68 2.36 0.23
CA ALA A 118 -13.56 2.97 0.94
C ALA A 118 -12.44 1.94 1.19
N PRO A 119 -11.18 2.37 1.21
CA PRO A 119 -10.08 1.51 1.64
C PRO A 119 -10.35 0.92 3.02
N PHE A 120 -10.05 -0.36 3.18
CA PHE A 120 -10.16 -1.09 4.45
C PHE A 120 -11.54 -1.13 5.11
N GLN A 121 -12.64 -0.99 4.38
CA GLN A 121 -13.99 -0.85 4.97
C GLN A 121 -14.31 -1.93 6.03
N LYS A 122 -14.04 -3.21 5.75
CA LYS A 122 -14.25 -4.29 6.72
C LYS A 122 -13.37 -4.13 7.97
N GLY A 123 -12.13 -3.67 7.80
CA GLY A 123 -11.23 -3.40 8.91
C GLY A 123 -11.68 -2.21 9.76
N ILE A 124 -12.24 -1.18 9.14
CA ILE A 124 -12.85 -0.05 9.83
C ILE A 124 -13.98 -0.56 10.74
N ASP A 125 -14.89 -1.37 10.21
CA ASP A 125 -16.03 -1.90 10.97
C ASP A 125 -15.56 -2.81 12.11
N ARG A 126 -14.52 -3.62 11.88
CA ARG A 126 -13.88 -4.45 12.89
C ARG A 126 -13.29 -3.61 14.03
N LEU A 127 -12.53 -2.56 13.73
CA LEU A 127 -11.92 -1.69 14.74
C LEU A 127 -12.97 -0.88 15.51
N ARG A 128 -14.05 -0.44 14.86
CA ARG A 128 -15.19 0.16 15.56
C ARG A 128 -15.80 -0.78 16.59
N GLY A 129 -15.83 -2.08 16.30
CA GLY A 129 -16.26 -3.11 17.25
C GLY A 129 -15.38 -3.18 18.50
N PHE A 130 -14.14 -2.77 18.45
CA PHE A 130 -13.23 -2.63 19.60
C PHE A 130 -13.27 -1.23 20.25
N GLY A 131 -14.17 -0.36 19.80
CA GLY A 131 -14.38 0.97 20.39
C GLY A 131 -13.50 2.07 19.77
N TYR A 132 -12.77 1.82 18.69
CA TYR A 132 -11.98 2.87 18.03
C TYR A 132 -12.84 3.91 17.34
N ARG A 133 -12.41 5.16 17.44
CA ARG A 133 -12.87 6.24 16.57
C ARG A 133 -12.06 6.22 15.29
N ILE A 134 -12.65 5.70 14.22
CA ILE A 134 -11.99 5.56 12.93
C ILE A 134 -12.91 6.09 11.83
N GLU A 135 -12.36 6.97 11.00
CA GLU A 135 -13.06 7.64 9.93
C GLU A 135 -12.17 7.77 8.67
N THR A 136 -12.81 7.88 7.51
CA THR A 136 -12.13 8.23 6.26
C THR A 136 -12.23 9.73 6.04
N ILE A 137 -11.11 10.38 5.74
CA ILE A 137 -11.08 11.77 5.29
C ILE A 137 -11.38 11.79 3.81
N ALA A 138 -12.38 12.59 3.43
CA ALA A 138 -12.71 12.85 2.03
C ALA A 138 -11.62 13.74 1.42
N ILE A 139 -11.06 13.31 0.30
CA ILE A 139 -10.12 14.03 -0.54
C ILE A 139 -10.67 14.12 -1.96
N GLU A 140 -10.10 14.96 -2.79
CA GLU A 140 -10.41 15.04 -4.21
C GLU A 140 -9.44 14.20 -5.02
N GLY A 141 -9.87 13.01 -5.45
CA GLY A 141 -9.00 12.02 -6.09
C GLY A 141 -8.31 12.45 -7.38
N ARG A 142 -8.72 13.59 -7.98
CA ARG A 142 -8.10 14.22 -9.16
C ARG A 142 -7.23 15.42 -8.83
N SER A 143 -7.20 15.83 -7.56
CA SER A 143 -6.40 16.97 -7.11
C SER A 143 -4.96 16.59 -6.77
N GLY A 144 -4.09 17.59 -6.77
CA GLY A 144 -2.70 17.46 -6.33
C GLY A 144 -2.57 17.38 -4.82
N SER A 145 -1.40 16.91 -4.35
CA SER A 145 -1.19 16.64 -2.92
C SER A 145 -1.20 17.90 -2.05
N GLU A 146 -0.88 19.07 -2.57
CA GLU A 146 -1.00 20.34 -1.82
C GLU A 146 -2.46 20.68 -1.52
N HIS A 147 -3.37 20.49 -2.51
CA HIS A 147 -4.79 20.70 -2.32
C HIS A 147 -5.38 19.70 -1.33
N ASP A 148 -5.06 18.43 -1.49
CA ASP A 148 -5.58 17.40 -0.59
C ASP A 148 -5.00 17.51 0.82
N ALA A 149 -3.77 18.01 0.98
CA ALA A 149 -3.20 18.38 2.28
C ALA A 149 -4.04 19.44 3.00
N PHE A 150 -4.56 20.42 2.26
CA PHE A 150 -5.49 21.41 2.80
C PHE A 150 -6.81 20.76 3.24
N LEU A 151 -7.38 19.85 2.44
CA LEU A 151 -8.61 19.13 2.81
C LEU A 151 -8.41 18.26 4.07
N ILE A 152 -7.24 17.62 4.20
CA ILE A 152 -6.87 16.87 5.42
C ILE A 152 -6.84 17.83 6.62
N ALA A 153 -6.20 18.98 6.48
CA ALA A 153 -6.12 19.96 7.56
C ALA A 153 -7.51 20.47 8.00
N GLU A 154 -8.39 20.79 7.06
CA GLU A 154 -9.75 21.23 7.36
C GLU A 154 -10.58 20.12 8.05
N ALA A 155 -10.44 18.87 7.59
CA ALA A 155 -11.11 17.75 8.23
C ALA A 155 -10.64 17.54 9.68
N LEU A 156 -9.33 17.63 9.92
CA LEU A 156 -8.76 17.45 11.26
C LEU A 156 -9.15 18.59 12.20
N LYS A 157 -9.16 19.85 11.77
CA LYS A 157 -9.64 21.01 12.56
C LYS A 157 -11.06 20.80 13.10
N GLN A 158 -11.93 20.18 12.29
CA GLN A 158 -13.32 19.93 12.70
C GLN A 158 -13.46 18.76 13.66
N LYS A 159 -12.57 17.77 13.58
CA LYS A 159 -12.71 16.49 14.29
C LYS A 159 -11.88 16.39 15.57
N ILE A 160 -10.75 17.09 15.61
CA ILE A 160 -9.87 17.16 16.76
C ILE A 160 -10.20 18.40 17.58
N THR A 161 -10.78 18.17 18.75
CA THR A 161 -11.30 19.27 19.57
C THR A 161 -10.50 19.52 20.84
N ARG A 162 -9.60 18.59 21.21
CA ARG A 162 -8.76 18.70 22.42
C ARG A 162 -7.28 18.61 22.04
N GLU A 163 -6.45 19.40 22.68
CA GLU A 163 -4.98 19.36 22.49
C GLU A 163 -4.37 17.98 22.87
N THR A 164 -5.05 17.24 23.74
CA THR A 164 -4.64 15.90 24.17
C THR A 164 -5.05 14.80 23.19
N ASP A 165 -5.84 15.11 22.16
CA ASP A 165 -6.25 14.13 21.17
C ASP A 165 -5.02 13.66 20.36
N ARG A 166 -4.81 12.35 20.34
CA ARG A 166 -3.73 11.71 19.57
C ARG A 166 -4.31 11.17 18.26
N VAL A 167 -3.61 11.44 17.17
CA VAL A 167 -4.03 11.10 15.81
C VAL A 167 -3.11 10.06 15.21
N LEU A 168 -3.68 9.00 14.65
CA LEU A 168 -3.03 8.08 13.73
C LEU A 168 -3.60 8.33 12.32
N LEU A 169 -2.73 8.70 11.38
CA LEU A 169 -3.08 8.81 9.96
C LEU A 169 -2.66 7.54 9.22
N ILE A 170 -3.57 6.98 8.44
CA ILE A 170 -3.28 5.83 7.58
C ILE A 170 -3.52 6.26 6.15
N GLY A 171 -2.46 6.35 5.36
CA GLY A 171 -2.52 6.67 3.95
C GLY A 171 -2.49 5.41 3.09
N TYR A 172 -3.32 5.38 2.06
CA TYR A 172 -3.27 4.38 1.01
C TYR A 172 -2.91 5.05 -0.32
N SER A 173 -1.93 4.49 -1.05
CA SER A 173 -1.53 5.00 -2.37
C SER A 173 -1.14 6.49 -2.31
N LYS A 174 -1.73 7.36 -3.18
CA LYS A 174 -1.55 8.81 -3.16
C LYS A 174 -1.88 9.44 -1.81
N GLY A 175 -2.83 8.89 -1.04
CA GLY A 175 -3.18 9.43 0.27
C GLY A 175 -2.00 9.52 1.25
N VAL A 176 -0.96 8.71 1.06
CA VAL A 176 0.30 8.87 1.82
C VAL A 176 1.00 10.16 1.45
N THR A 177 1.14 10.42 0.16
CA THR A 177 1.76 11.65 -0.34
C THR A 177 1.02 12.89 0.19
N ASP A 178 -0.31 12.85 0.18
CA ASP A 178 -1.17 13.92 0.67
C ASP A 178 -0.97 14.16 2.18
N ILE A 179 -0.84 13.09 2.97
CA ILE A 179 -0.50 13.15 4.40
C ILE A 179 0.88 13.79 4.61
N LEU A 180 1.90 13.38 3.83
CA LEU A 180 3.24 13.96 3.98
C LEU A 180 3.25 15.46 3.69
N HIS A 181 2.55 15.90 2.64
CA HIS A 181 2.34 17.32 2.34
C HIS A 181 1.58 18.04 3.46
N PHE A 182 0.54 17.41 4.02
CA PHE A 182 -0.18 17.95 5.17
C PHE A 182 0.73 18.18 6.37
N LEU A 183 1.56 17.21 6.74
CA LEU A 183 2.45 17.32 7.90
C LEU A 183 3.44 18.48 7.79
N VAL A 184 3.93 18.75 6.59
CA VAL A 184 4.88 19.83 6.32
C VAL A 184 4.17 21.19 6.24
N ASN A 185 3.04 21.26 5.54
CA ASN A 185 2.36 22.53 5.26
C ASN A 185 1.51 23.04 6.43
N PHE A 186 1.12 22.16 7.37
CA PHE A 186 0.28 22.47 8.53
C PHE A 186 0.93 22.04 9.85
N PRO A 187 2.10 22.58 10.21
CA PRO A 187 2.90 22.11 11.34
C PRO A 187 2.17 22.20 12.68
N ASP A 188 1.26 23.14 12.86
CA ASP A 188 0.50 23.29 14.09
C ASP A 188 -0.46 22.14 14.33
N LEU A 189 -1.15 21.69 13.28
CA LEU A 189 -2.03 20.50 13.34
C LEU A 189 -1.21 19.21 13.39
N ALA A 190 -0.08 19.18 12.70
CA ALA A 190 0.82 18.05 12.69
C ALA A 190 1.35 17.68 14.10
N ARG A 191 1.38 18.62 15.06
CA ARG A 191 1.76 18.34 16.46
C ARG A 191 0.87 17.31 17.14
N GLN A 192 -0.36 17.15 16.71
CA GLN A 192 -1.32 16.18 17.25
C GLN A 192 -1.20 14.79 16.59
N VAL A 193 -0.43 14.70 15.50
CA VAL A 193 -0.21 13.42 14.80
C VAL A 193 0.86 12.64 15.54
N ALA A 194 0.46 11.53 16.13
CA ALA A 194 1.37 10.62 16.84
C ALA A 194 2.08 9.68 15.87
N ALA A 195 1.37 9.24 14.82
CA ALA A 195 1.95 8.31 13.85
C ALA A 195 1.29 8.42 12.47
N VAL A 196 2.05 7.99 11.45
CA VAL A 196 1.59 7.81 10.07
C VAL A 196 1.93 6.41 9.60
N ILE A 197 0.96 5.74 8.99
CA ILE A 197 1.15 4.45 8.31
C ILE A 197 0.98 4.65 6.81
N SER A 198 2.00 4.26 6.06
CA SER A 198 1.96 4.11 4.61
C SER A 198 1.56 2.68 4.26
N VAL A 199 0.48 2.51 3.49
CA VAL A 199 0.11 1.24 2.88
C VAL A 199 0.11 1.39 1.38
N SER A 200 1.03 0.73 0.69
CA SER A 200 1.26 0.90 -0.76
C SER A 200 1.32 2.37 -1.16
N GLY A 201 2.01 3.19 -0.35
CA GLY A 201 2.01 4.64 -0.50
C GLY A 201 2.85 5.12 -1.67
N ALA A 202 2.36 6.11 -2.42
CA ALA A 202 3.11 6.72 -3.51
C ALA A 202 4.15 7.74 -3.00
N VAL A 203 5.00 7.31 -2.04
CA VAL A 203 5.94 8.20 -1.32
C VAL A 203 6.92 8.88 -2.27
N ASN A 204 7.55 8.11 -3.15
CA ASN A 204 8.44 8.64 -4.19
C ASN A 204 7.71 8.87 -5.53
N GLY A 205 6.38 8.78 -5.55
CA GLY A 205 5.59 8.81 -6.78
C GLY A 205 5.69 7.50 -7.57
N SER A 206 5.33 7.56 -8.87
CA SER A 206 5.36 6.41 -9.77
C SER A 206 5.95 6.78 -11.12
N PRO A 207 6.82 5.93 -11.70
CA PRO A 207 7.28 6.10 -13.10
C PRO A 207 6.14 6.13 -14.12
N LEU A 208 4.97 5.55 -13.77
CA LEU A 208 3.80 5.56 -14.64
C LEU A 208 3.22 6.97 -14.82
N ALA A 209 3.30 7.81 -13.79
CA ALA A 209 2.76 9.17 -13.85
C ALA A 209 3.45 10.04 -14.91
N GLU A 210 4.75 9.80 -15.17
CA GLU A 210 5.48 10.48 -16.23
C GLU A 210 5.06 9.98 -17.63
N LYS A 211 4.75 8.69 -17.77
CA LYS A 211 4.37 8.10 -19.07
C LYS A 211 2.92 8.38 -19.47
N PHE A 212 2.03 8.49 -18.47
CA PHE A 212 0.60 8.59 -18.73
C PHE A 212 0.04 10.02 -18.67
N GLU A 213 0.87 11.03 -18.44
CA GLU A 213 0.40 12.42 -18.36
C GLU A 213 -0.34 12.85 -19.63
N ASP A 214 0.32 12.71 -20.80
CA ASP A 214 -0.28 13.10 -22.08
C ASP A 214 -1.53 12.28 -22.40
N LEU A 215 -1.52 10.98 -22.07
CA LEU A 215 -2.66 10.08 -22.26
C LEU A 215 -3.81 10.43 -21.32
N TYR A 216 -3.52 10.79 -20.07
CA TYR A 216 -4.51 11.20 -19.10
C TYR A 216 -5.18 12.49 -19.51
N GLU A 217 -4.40 13.52 -19.89
CA GLU A 217 -4.94 14.80 -20.32
C GLU A 217 -5.78 14.68 -21.59
N GLN A 218 -5.36 13.85 -22.56
CA GLN A 218 -6.03 13.72 -23.85
C GLN A 218 -7.24 12.78 -23.80
N TRP A 219 -7.22 11.71 -23.00
CA TRP A 219 -8.20 10.62 -23.10
C TRP A 219 -8.98 10.35 -21.82
N PHE A 220 -8.36 10.53 -20.65
CA PHE A 220 -8.97 10.17 -19.37
C PHE A 220 -9.62 11.34 -18.64
N ALA A 221 -9.09 12.54 -18.82
CA ALA A 221 -9.61 13.73 -18.11
C ALA A 221 -11.09 13.98 -18.44
N ASP A 222 -11.49 13.71 -19.69
CA ASP A 222 -12.86 13.90 -20.15
C ASP A 222 -13.68 12.61 -20.19
N ALA A 223 -13.02 11.43 -20.19
CA ALA A 223 -13.68 10.11 -20.20
C ALA A 223 -14.07 9.58 -18.83
N LEU A 224 -13.62 10.22 -17.75
CA LEU A 224 -14.02 9.84 -16.40
C LEU A 224 -15.51 10.08 -16.18
N PRO A 225 -16.18 9.26 -15.34
CA PRO A 225 -17.59 9.43 -15.07
C PRO A 225 -17.94 10.88 -14.74
N SER A 226 -19.06 11.38 -15.25
CA SER A 226 -19.52 12.75 -14.99
C SER A 226 -19.70 13.09 -13.50
N ARG A 227 -19.79 12.06 -12.67
CA ARG A 227 -19.84 12.14 -11.20
C ARG A 227 -18.47 12.30 -10.54
N CYS A 228 -17.37 12.15 -11.29
CA CYS A 228 -16.04 12.34 -10.75
C CYS A 228 -15.73 13.83 -10.64
N PRO A 229 -15.53 14.37 -9.42
CA PRO A 229 -15.18 15.77 -9.25
C PRO A 229 -13.94 16.14 -10.06
N PRO A 230 -13.91 17.29 -10.72
CA PRO A 230 -12.79 17.67 -11.58
C PRO A 230 -11.49 17.90 -10.79
N GLY A 231 -11.60 18.27 -9.51
CA GLY A 231 -10.44 18.67 -8.71
C GLY A 231 -9.64 19.79 -9.36
N ASP A 232 -8.40 19.95 -8.94
CA ASP A 232 -7.44 20.88 -9.57
C ASP A 232 -6.67 20.23 -10.76
N LYS A 233 -6.97 18.98 -11.09
CA LYS A 233 -6.39 18.17 -12.17
C LYS A 233 -4.88 17.87 -12.04
N LYS A 234 -4.28 18.13 -10.88
CA LYS A 234 -2.82 17.95 -10.66
C LYS A 234 -2.44 16.59 -10.10
N VAL A 235 -3.37 15.64 -10.07
CA VAL A 235 -3.12 14.29 -9.49
C VAL A 235 -1.89 13.61 -10.09
N LEU A 236 -1.73 13.59 -11.42
CA LEU A 236 -0.58 12.98 -12.05
C LEU A 236 0.71 13.77 -11.82
N ILE A 237 0.64 15.10 -11.80
CA ILE A 237 1.81 15.94 -11.50
C ILE A 237 2.33 15.60 -10.10
N SER A 238 1.45 15.49 -9.12
CA SER A 238 1.82 15.14 -7.74
C SER A 238 2.31 13.70 -7.58
N LEU A 239 2.01 12.82 -8.54
CA LEU A 239 2.50 11.43 -8.54
C LEU A 239 3.76 11.22 -9.37
N LYS A 240 4.28 12.23 -10.08
CA LYS A 240 5.53 12.12 -10.81
C LYS A 240 6.69 11.86 -9.85
N ARG A 241 7.49 10.84 -10.16
CA ARG A 241 8.63 10.45 -9.32
C ARG A 241 9.61 11.59 -9.12
N LYS A 242 9.93 12.33 -10.19
CA LYS A 242 10.83 13.50 -10.11
C LYS A 242 10.28 14.59 -9.19
N VAL A 243 8.97 14.82 -9.21
CA VAL A 243 8.32 15.84 -8.37
C VAL A 243 8.37 15.43 -6.91
N GLN A 244 7.98 14.18 -6.59
CA GLN A 244 7.97 13.71 -5.21
C GLN A 244 9.36 13.58 -4.61
N MET A 245 10.33 13.05 -5.34
CA MET A 245 11.72 12.95 -4.86
C MET A 245 12.32 14.33 -4.62
N ALA A 246 12.07 15.32 -5.51
CA ALA A 246 12.52 16.69 -5.30
C ALA A 246 11.83 17.33 -4.09
N TRP A 247 10.54 17.08 -3.91
CA TRP A 247 9.79 17.59 -2.76
C TRP A 247 10.33 17.01 -1.44
N LEU A 248 10.53 15.69 -1.36
CA LEU A 248 11.09 15.01 -0.18
C LEU A 248 12.51 15.50 0.13
N ALA A 249 13.34 15.75 -0.88
CA ALA A 249 14.68 16.28 -0.69
C ALA A 249 14.70 17.72 -0.12
N GLY A 250 13.64 18.49 -0.41
CA GLY A 250 13.52 19.89 0.06
C GLY A 250 12.76 20.06 1.38
N HIS A 251 12.12 19.01 1.91
CA HIS A 251 11.21 19.14 3.05
C HIS A 251 11.48 18.07 4.11
N ALA A 252 11.88 18.51 5.31
CA ALA A 252 12.07 17.63 6.44
C ALA A 252 10.72 17.22 7.05
N LEU A 253 10.50 15.92 7.20
CA LEU A 253 9.31 15.40 7.90
C LEU A 253 9.41 15.64 9.42
N PRO A 254 8.29 15.92 10.12
CA PRO A 254 8.28 16.15 11.55
C PRO A 254 8.84 14.96 12.35
N ARG A 255 9.87 15.20 13.16
CA ARG A 255 10.59 14.14 13.92
C ARG A 255 9.80 13.55 15.08
N HIS A 256 8.75 14.22 15.56
CA HIS A 256 7.90 13.74 16.64
C HIS A 256 6.88 12.70 16.19
N VAL A 257 6.67 12.59 14.88
CA VAL A 257 5.74 11.65 14.27
C VAL A 257 6.47 10.32 14.04
N ALA A 258 5.87 9.21 14.50
CA ALA A 258 6.34 7.88 14.14
C ALA A 258 5.85 7.48 12.74
N TYR A 259 6.76 7.05 11.88
CA TYR A 259 6.42 6.63 10.51
C TYR A 259 6.54 5.12 10.36
N PHE A 260 5.54 4.52 9.72
CA PHE A 260 5.49 3.09 9.43
C PHE A 260 5.19 2.87 7.95
N SER A 261 5.85 1.91 7.31
CA SER A 261 5.64 1.61 5.89
C SER A 261 5.40 0.13 5.67
N LEU A 262 4.28 -0.20 5.04
CA LEU A 262 3.99 -1.51 4.48
C LEU A 262 4.01 -1.36 2.95
N ALA A 263 4.99 -1.96 2.32
CA ALA A 263 5.09 -1.99 0.87
C ALA A 263 4.40 -3.24 0.29
N THR A 264 4.05 -3.19 -0.99
CA THR A 264 3.43 -4.29 -1.71
C THR A 264 4.18 -4.60 -2.99
N PHE A 265 4.30 -5.86 -3.30
CA PHE A 265 4.63 -6.37 -4.62
C PHE A 265 4.19 -7.82 -4.75
N ALA A 266 3.92 -8.26 -5.96
CA ALA A 266 3.55 -9.64 -6.20
C ALA A 266 4.09 -10.13 -7.54
N ASP A 267 4.04 -11.45 -7.75
CA ASP A 267 4.27 -12.03 -9.06
C ASP A 267 3.16 -11.64 -10.04
N ARG A 268 3.51 -11.42 -11.31
CA ARG A 268 2.56 -11.06 -12.35
C ARG A 268 1.26 -11.88 -12.37
N PRO A 269 1.29 -13.23 -12.18
CA PRO A 269 0.06 -14.01 -12.11
C PRO A 269 -0.86 -13.62 -10.94
N SER A 270 -0.32 -13.08 -9.85
CA SER A 270 -1.07 -12.63 -8.67
C SER A 270 -1.56 -11.18 -8.79
N ILE A 271 -1.17 -10.47 -9.83
CA ILE A 271 -1.64 -9.12 -10.14
C ILE A 271 -2.98 -9.21 -10.89
N ALA A 272 -3.94 -8.37 -10.54
CA ALA A 272 -5.21 -8.25 -11.25
C ALA A 272 -4.98 -7.96 -12.75
N ARG A 273 -5.70 -8.64 -13.64
CA ARG A 273 -5.48 -8.53 -15.10
C ARG A 273 -5.53 -7.11 -15.63
N ILE A 274 -6.35 -6.26 -15.05
CA ILE A 274 -6.46 -4.85 -15.42
C ILE A 274 -5.16 -4.08 -15.14
N LEU A 275 -4.36 -4.52 -14.18
CA LEU A 275 -3.07 -3.93 -13.82
C LEU A 275 -1.89 -4.56 -14.58
N HIS A 276 -2.11 -5.58 -15.43
CA HIS A 276 -1.00 -6.24 -16.13
C HIS A 276 -0.20 -5.31 -17.03
N LEU A 277 -0.87 -4.37 -17.73
CA LEU A 277 -0.17 -3.43 -18.60
C LEU A 277 0.78 -2.52 -17.81
N THR A 278 0.31 -1.98 -16.71
CA THR A 278 1.11 -1.11 -15.83
C THR A 278 2.17 -1.91 -15.07
N TYR A 279 1.84 -3.12 -14.62
CA TYR A 279 2.82 -4.05 -14.06
C TYR A 279 3.99 -4.32 -15.02
N ASP A 280 3.68 -4.69 -16.27
CA ASP A 280 4.70 -5.03 -17.28
C ASP A 280 5.60 -3.83 -17.61
N GLN A 281 5.06 -2.60 -17.55
CA GLN A 281 5.85 -1.38 -17.72
C GLN A 281 6.78 -1.11 -16.54
N LEU A 282 6.30 -1.27 -15.31
CA LEU A 282 7.12 -1.12 -14.11
C LEU A 282 8.17 -2.23 -14.00
N ALA A 283 7.84 -3.45 -14.43
CA ALA A 283 8.74 -4.59 -14.42
C ALA A 283 9.97 -4.43 -15.34
N GLN A 284 9.93 -3.50 -16.29
CA GLN A 284 11.12 -3.11 -17.05
C GLN A 284 12.16 -2.37 -16.20
N ILE A 285 11.72 -1.79 -15.07
CA ILE A 285 12.57 -1.10 -14.10
C ILE A 285 12.88 -2.06 -12.95
N ASP A 286 11.83 -2.58 -12.30
CA ASP A 286 11.94 -3.58 -11.23
C ASP A 286 10.68 -4.47 -11.23
N PRO A 287 10.84 -5.82 -11.32
CA PRO A 287 9.70 -6.74 -11.28
C PRO A 287 8.99 -6.79 -9.92
N ARG A 288 9.63 -6.26 -8.86
CA ARG A 288 9.02 -6.13 -7.53
C ARG A 288 8.12 -4.90 -7.50
N ASN A 289 6.96 -4.99 -8.12
CA ASN A 289 5.96 -3.93 -8.15
C ASN A 289 4.55 -4.50 -7.91
N ASP A 290 3.62 -3.65 -7.56
CA ASP A 290 2.23 -4.00 -7.25
C ASP A 290 1.25 -3.70 -8.41
N GLY A 291 1.79 -3.37 -9.59
CA GLY A 291 1.03 -2.95 -10.77
C GLY A 291 0.83 -1.44 -10.87
N GLN A 292 1.12 -0.65 -9.83
CA GLN A 292 1.05 0.82 -9.83
C GLN A 292 2.33 1.48 -9.32
N LEU A 293 3.00 0.86 -8.37
CA LEU A 293 4.19 1.38 -7.69
C LEU A 293 5.27 0.31 -7.61
N ILE A 294 6.52 0.73 -7.68
CA ILE A 294 7.65 -0.13 -7.36
C ILE A 294 7.78 -0.19 -5.83
N PHE A 295 8.15 -1.34 -5.26
CA PHE A 295 8.13 -1.57 -3.81
C PHE A 295 8.93 -0.56 -2.99
N TYR A 296 10.08 -0.12 -3.49
CA TYR A 296 10.93 0.84 -2.78
C TYR A 296 10.41 2.29 -2.87
N ASP A 297 9.55 2.61 -3.83
CA ASP A 297 8.90 3.92 -3.93
C ASP A 297 7.75 4.09 -2.91
N GLN A 298 7.42 3.03 -2.17
CA GLN A 298 6.33 2.99 -1.19
C GLN A 298 6.79 3.25 0.26
N ILE A 299 8.10 3.40 0.48
CA ILE A 299 8.70 3.47 1.82
C ILE A 299 8.95 4.92 2.21
N ILE A 300 8.36 5.36 3.33
CA ILE A 300 8.64 6.69 3.88
C ILE A 300 10.07 6.71 4.43
N PRO A 301 10.84 7.75 4.10
CA PRO A 301 12.18 7.94 4.64
C PRO A 301 12.22 7.90 6.17
N GLY A 302 13.14 7.13 6.73
CA GLY A 302 13.30 7.01 8.19
C GLY A 302 12.16 6.26 8.89
N SER A 303 11.25 5.63 8.15
CA SER A 303 10.15 4.86 8.73
C SER A 303 10.60 3.51 9.27
N THR A 304 9.76 2.91 10.12
CA THR A 304 9.85 1.49 10.44
C THR A 304 9.19 0.69 9.32
N LEU A 305 9.95 -0.18 8.66
CA LEU A 305 9.45 -1.09 7.61
C LEU A 305 8.70 -2.24 8.28
N LEU A 306 7.41 -2.37 7.95
CA LEU A 306 6.53 -3.40 8.50
C LEU A 306 6.58 -4.71 7.72
N GLY A 307 6.86 -4.64 6.43
CA GLY A 307 6.93 -5.80 5.56
C GLY A 307 6.61 -5.51 4.11
N PHE A 308 6.50 -6.61 3.36
CA PHE A 308 6.14 -6.60 1.95
C PHE A 308 4.94 -7.53 1.76
N ALA A 309 3.77 -6.96 1.51
CA ALA A 309 2.57 -7.73 1.25
C ALA A 309 2.63 -8.35 -0.16
N ASN A 310 2.27 -9.65 -0.24
CA ASN A 310 2.20 -10.38 -1.50
C ASN A 310 0.82 -10.23 -2.12
N THR A 311 0.57 -9.06 -2.69
CA THR A 311 -0.70 -8.74 -3.35
C THR A 311 -0.51 -7.56 -4.30
N ASP A 312 -1.54 -7.23 -5.09
CA ASP A 312 -1.52 -6.07 -5.96
C ASP A 312 -1.97 -4.78 -5.24
N HIS A 313 -1.76 -3.67 -5.93
CA HIS A 313 -2.04 -2.33 -5.42
C HIS A 313 -3.48 -2.14 -4.94
N TRP A 314 -4.45 -2.77 -5.60
CA TRP A 314 -5.86 -2.61 -5.25
C TRP A 314 -6.31 -3.59 -4.17
N ASP A 315 -5.88 -4.86 -4.27
CA ASP A 315 -6.33 -5.90 -3.34
C ASP A 315 -5.78 -5.72 -1.92
N ILE A 316 -4.72 -4.92 -1.72
CA ILE A 316 -4.22 -4.60 -0.37
C ILE A 316 -5.25 -3.81 0.46
N ALA A 317 -6.08 -2.98 -0.17
CA ALA A 317 -6.94 -2.03 0.53
C ALA A 317 -8.40 -2.05 0.04
N LEU A 318 -8.66 -2.26 -1.25
CA LEU A 318 -9.98 -2.12 -1.86
C LEU A 318 -10.71 -3.46 -1.99
N PRO A 319 -12.04 -3.53 -1.85
CA PRO A 319 -12.83 -4.76 -2.00
C PRO A 319 -13.06 -5.14 -3.48
N VAL A 320 -12.07 -4.96 -4.33
CA VAL A 320 -12.18 -5.03 -5.81
C VAL A 320 -12.68 -6.38 -6.30
N ARG A 321 -12.32 -7.48 -5.61
CA ARG A 321 -12.70 -8.84 -6.04
C ARG A 321 -14.18 -9.16 -5.85
N GLN A 322 -14.86 -8.43 -4.98
CA GLN A 322 -16.28 -8.67 -4.67
C GLN A 322 -17.21 -7.84 -5.56
N THR A 323 -16.75 -6.74 -6.13
CA THR A 323 -17.59 -5.72 -6.76
C THR A 323 -17.40 -5.56 -8.26
N TYR A 324 -16.32 -6.06 -8.87
CA TYR A 324 -16.01 -5.75 -10.25
C TYR A 324 -16.80 -6.61 -11.26
N ARG A 325 -17.80 -5.99 -11.88
CA ARG A 325 -18.41 -6.46 -13.13
C ARG A 325 -17.94 -5.57 -14.28
N PHE A 326 -16.94 -6.02 -15.02
CA PHE A 326 -16.54 -5.33 -16.23
C PHE A 326 -17.49 -5.72 -17.37
N TRP A 327 -18.22 -4.74 -17.95
CA TRP A 327 -19.18 -4.97 -19.03
C TRP A 327 -20.29 -5.99 -18.71
N GLY A 328 -20.82 -5.97 -17.48
CA GLY A 328 -21.92 -6.85 -17.09
C GLY A 328 -21.52 -8.32 -16.85
N ARG A 329 -20.27 -8.69 -17.09
CA ARG A 329 -19.74 -10.03 -16.79
C ARG A 329 -18.94 -9.97 -15.49
N PRO A 330 -19.07 -10.98 -14.57
CA PRO A 330 -18.16 -11.08 -13.46
C PRO A 330 -16.74 -11.11 -14.06
N ALA A 331 -15.87 -10.23 -13.62
CA ALA A 331 -14.44 -10.38 -13.87
C ALA A 331 -14.06 -11.71 -13.22
N VAL A 332 -13.95 -12.78 -14.03
CA VAL A 332 -13.46 -14.07 -13.58
C VAL A 332 -11.99 -13.84 -13.28
N LEU A 333 -11.74 -13.40 -12.05
CA LEU A 333 -10.39 -13.40 -11.50
C LEU A 333 -10.09 -14.88 -11.20
N PRO A 334 -8.89 -15.36 -11.53
CA PRO A 334 -8.49 -16.70 -11.13
C PRO A 334 -8.70 -16.88 -9.61
N GLU A 335 -8.74 -18.11 -9.13
CA GLU A 335 -8.89 -18.50 -7.71
C GLU A 335 -7.75 -17.93 -6.83
N PHE A 336 -7.68 -16.62 -6.70
CA PHE A 336 -6.72 -15.97 -5.81
C PHE A 336 -7.34 -15.77 -4.44
N ILE A 337 -6.54 -16.03 -3.43
CA ILE A 337 -6.85 -15.74 -2.04
C ILE A 337 -7.04 -14.22 -1.93
N GLU A 338 -8.22 -13.78 -1.50
CA GLU A 338 -8.46 -12.37 -1.15
C GLU A 338 -7.54 -12.00 0.00
N PHE A 339 -6.80 -10.89 -0.13
CA PHE A 339 -5.94 -10.41 0.95
C PHE A 339 -6.80 -10.00 2.18
N PRO A 340 -6.45 -10.45 3.39
CA PRO A 340 -7.27 -10.21 4.60
C PRO A 340 -7.09 -8.78 5.12
N LYS A 341 -7.74 -7.82 4.47
CA LYS A 341 -7.62 -6.36 4.71
C LYS A 341 -8.07 -5.93 6.10
N ASP A 342 -9.06 -6.63 6.66
CA ASP A 342 -9.59 -6.38 8.00
C ASP A 342 -8.56 -6.76 9.08
N ILE A 343 -7.92 -7.91 8.92
CA ILE A 343 -6.84 -8.36 9.79
C ILE A 343 -5.59 -7.48 9.61
N LEU A 344 -5.31 -7.07 8.37
CA LEU A 344 -4.21 -6.17 8.09
C LEU A 344 -4.37 -4.85 8.85
N LEU A 345 -5.55 -4.21 8.74
CA LEU A 345 -5.78 -2.93 9.39
C LEU A 345 -5.65 -3.03 10.92
N GLU A 346 -6.18 -4.12 11.51
CA GLU A 346 -6.01 -4.38 12.95
C GLU A 346 -4.54 -4.55 13.32
N ALA A 347 -3.77 -5.34 12.55
CA ALA A 347 -2.34 -5.54 12.79
C ALA A 347 -1.54 -4.24 12.71
N LEU A 348 -1.84 -3.38 11.73
CA LEU A 348 -1.21 -2.07 11.56
C LEU A 348 -1.45 -1.17 12.78
N VAL A 349 -2.70 -1.12 13.26
CA VAL A 349 -3.07 -0.32 14.43
C VAL A 349 -2.41 -0.85 15.70
N LEU A 350 -2.46 -2.16 15.95
CA LEU A 350 -1.85 -2.77 17.13
C LEU A 350 -0.33 -2.58 17.15
N PHE A 351 0.35 -2.77 16.02
CA PHE A 351 1.78 -2.50 15.93
C PHE A 351 2.10 -1.04 16.27
N SER A 352 1.34 -0.11 15.71
CA SER A 352 1.55 1.32 15.97
C SER A 352 1.37 1.68 17.44
N ILE A 353 0.35 1.14 18.10
CA ILE A 353 0.09 1.32 19.54
C ILE A 353 1.29 0.82 20.35
N GLU A 354 1.79 -0.38 20.05
CA GLU A 354 2.94 -0.94 20.74
C GLU A 354 4.17 -0.03 20.63
N GLN A 355 4.45 0.47 19.41
CA GLN A 355 5.61 1.36 19.20
C GLN A 355 5.44 2.71 19.92
N LEU A 356 4.24 3.29 19.87
CA LEU A 356 3.96 4.55 20.57
C LEU A 356 4.06 4.42 22.10
N GLN A 357 3.69 3.28 22.68
CA GLN A 357 3.85 3.00 24.10
C GLN A 357 5.31 2.80 24.49
N HIS A 358 6.13 2.21 23.62
CA HIS A 358 7.57 2.06 23.85
C HIS A 358 8.31 3.39 23.81
N ALA A 359 7.92 4.31 22.95
CA ALA A 359 8.53 5.63 22.85
C ALA A 359 8.22 6.56 24.04
N GLN A 360 7.21 6.24 24.85
CA GLN A 360 6.81 7.01 26.05
C GLN A 360 7.51 6.54 27.33
N ARG A 361 8.18 5.41 27.31
CA ARG A 361 8.94 4.83 28.44
C ARG A 361 10.41 5.25 28.38
#